data_dad8780e1cba32fe1e1836eb598008a3
#
_entry.id   dad8780e1cba32fe1e1836eb598008a3
#
_cell.length_a   1.000
_cell.length_b   1.000
_cell.length_c   1.000
_cell.angle_alpha   90.00
_cell.angle_beta   90.00
_cell.angle_gamma   90.00
#
_symmetry.space_group_name_H-M   'P 1'
#
loop_
_entity.id
_entity.type
_entity.pdbx_description
1 polymer ?
#
loop_
_entity_poly.entity_id
_entity_poly.type
_entity_poly.pdbx_seq_one_letter_code
_entity_poly.pdbx_strand_id
1 'polypeptide(L)'
;MGECFSYLMSHRMIDAAPSASKANVTFSTMLYTLNTPFLFANMDGSEQDVFSISHEFGHCFAMWQQLKAGSHSEGRSMDVCEIHSQAMQLLIFPYYEIFYGDQAQVARRYDVYTMAAGILTAALNDEFQEKIYDDPTVTAEQLDELYYQLAQEYGLVVSSPYVDADTFAKSWFTTNQYFDTPFYAIDYALSGCVAMQFLQLMQQDEETALQLYHQLVQQPSDMDFLSVLQAVGDGKTLCSPFEEGQLETLAEQFQTFLDGDGQLLEQAA
;
A
#
# COMPACT_ATOMS: atom_id res chain seq x y z
N MET A 1 -12.84 11.90 -7.40
CA MET A 1 -11.39 11.95 -7.64
C MET A 1 -10.94 13.15 -8.49
N GLY A 2 -11.46 13.36 -9.70
CA GLY A 2 -11.03 14.44 -10.61
C GLY A 2 -11.09 15.86 -10.04
N GLU A 3 -12.10 16.20 -9.23
CA GLU A 3 -12.19 17.51 -8.56
C GLU A 3 -11.02 17.72 -7.57
N CYS A 4 -10.71 16.70 -6.75
CA CYS A 4 -9.58 16.74 -5.82
C CYS A 4 -8.25 16.93 -6.59
N PHE A 5 -8.00 16.11 -7.59
CA PHE A 5 -6.78 16.22 -8.41
C PHE A 5 -6.64 17.60 -9.07
N SER A 6 -7.72 18.10 -9.68
CA SER A 6 -7.73 19.43 -10.31
C SER A 6 -7.45 20.54 -9.30
N TYR A 7 -7.99 20.42 -8.09
CA TYR A 7 -7.72 21.35 -7.01
C TYR A 7 -6.24 21.34 -6.60
N LEU A 8 -5.70 20.16 -6.31
CA LEU A 8 -4.30 20.00 -5.89
C LEU A 8 -3.33 20.57 -6.95
N MET A 9 -3.58 20.28 -8.22
CA MET A 9 -2.78 20.80 -9.34
C MET A 9 -2.87 22.34 -9.45
N SER A 10 -4.07 22.91 -9.44
CA SER A 10 -4.28 24.35 -9.63
C SER A 10 -3.75 25.18 -8.46
N HIS A 11 -3.72 24.61 -7.24
CA HIS A 11 -3.21 25.27 -6.05
C HIS A 11 -1.76 24.92 -5.73
N ARG A 12 -1.09 24.16 -6.60
CA ARG A 12 0.30 23.70 -6.42
C ARG A 12 0.51 22.90 -5.13
N MET A 13 -0.45 22.04 -4.81
CA MET A 13 -0.40 21.15 -3.65
C MET A 13 0.25 19.80 -3.98
N ILE A 14 0.85 19.66 -5.15
CA ILE A 14 1.68 18.52 -5.54
C ILE A 14 3.07 19.06 -5.89
N ASP A 15 4.08 18.62 -5.15
CA ASP A 15 5.49 18.89 -5.43
C ASP A 15 6.20 17.57 -5.77
N ALA A 16 6.16 17.19 -7.05
CA ALA A 16 6.72 15.94 -7.56
C ALA A 16 7.96 16.14 -8.46
N ALA A 17 8.37 17.39 -8.71
CA ALA A 17 9.51 17.66 -9.59
C ALA A 17 10.82 17.11 -9.01
N PRO A 18 11.67 16.45 -9.82
CA PRO A 18 12.95 15.92 -9.35
C PRO A 18 13.91 17.00 -8.90
N SER A 19 14.61 16.76 -7.78
CA SER A 19 15.67 17.66 -7.30
C SER A 19 16.67 16.92 -6.43
N ALA A 20 17.95 17.16 -6.69
CA ALA A 20 19.04 16.63 -5.86
C ALA A 20 19.05 17.19 -4.41
N SER A 21 18.33 18.29 -4.16
CA SER A 21 18.19 18.87 -2.82
C SER A 21 16.97 18.39 -2.04
N LYS A 22 16.09 17.62 -2.67
CA LYS A 22 14.96 16.97 -2.00
C LYS A 22 15.40 15.69 -1.32
N ALA A 23 14.73 15.35 -0.23
CA ALA A 23 14.82 13.99 0.32
C ALA A 23 14.26 12.98 -0.69
N ASN A 24 14.85 11.79 -0.71
CA ASN A 24 14.36 10.69 -1.56
C ASN A 24 13.25 9.93 -0.82
N VAL A 25 12.13 10.61 -0.65
CA VAL A 25 10.92 10.08 0.00
C VAL A 25 9.70 10.56 -0.75
N THR A 26 8.61 9.80 -0.64
CA THR A 26 7.29 10.19 -1.12
C THR A 26 6.34 10.15 0.07
N PHE A 27 5.55 11.18 0.26
CA PHE A 27 4.56 11.23 1.34
C PHE A 27 3.44 12.22 1.03
N SER A 28 2.33 12.05 1.71
CA SER A 28 1.25 13.02 1.74
C SER A 28 0.95 13.48 3.16
N THR A 29 0.49 14.69 3.31
CA THR A 29 0.15 15.26 4.60
C THR A 29 -0.96 16.29 4.51
N MET A 30 -1.58 16.59 5.65
CA MET A 30 -2.52 17.69 5.78
C MET A 30 -1.81 18.99 6.15
N LEU A 31 -1.94 20.00 5.32
CA LEU A 31 -1.55 21.36 5.69
C LEU A 31 -2.69 22.01 6.45
N TYR A 32 -2.72 21.84 7.75
CA TYR A 32 -3.84 22.27 8.61
C TYR A 32 -4.14 23.77 8.50
N THR A 33 -3.11 24.63 8.40
CA THR A 33 -3.29 26.07 8.26
C THR A 33 -3.98 26.46 6.95
N LEU A 34 -3.79 25.68 5.89
CA LEU A 34 -4.40 25.88 4.57
C LEU A 34 -5.66 25.03 4.38
N ASN A 35 -5.92 24.12 5.31
CA ASN A 35 -7.01 23.15 5.25
C ASN A 35 -7.02 22.39 3.92
N THR A 36 -5.86 21.85 3.53
CA THR A 36 -5.69 21.17 2.23
C THR A 36 -4.67 20.04 2.33
N PRO A 37 -4.88 18.90 1.64
CA PRO A 37 -3.85 17.88 1.47
C PRO A 37 -2.69 18.40 0.62
N PHE A 38 -1.50 17.87 0.90
CA PHE A 38 -0.29 18.14 0.14
C PHE A 38 0.44 16.84 -0.16
N LEU A 39 0.91 16.67 -1.39
CA LEU A 39 1.67 15.54 -1.86
C LEU A 39 3.10 15.97 -2.18
N PHE A 40 4.07 15.29 -1.59
CA PHE A 40 5.49 15.46 -1.86
C PHE A 40 6.06 14.19 -2.47
N ALA A 41 6.83 14.34 -3.54
CA ALA A 41 7.61 13.27 -4.15
C ALA A 41 8.90 13.84 -4.73
N ASN A 42 9.90 13.00 -4.86
CA ASN A 42 11.10 13.31 -5.61
C ASN A 42 11.20 12.27 -6.74
N MET A 43 10.44 12.50 -7.82
CA MET A 43 10.36 11.58 -8.96
C MET A 43 11.72 11.48 -9.67
N ASP A 44 12.07 10.28 -10.10
CA ASP A 44 13.33 10.01 -10.80
C ASP A 44 13.14 9.49 -12.24
N GLY A 45 11.88 9.30 -12.66
CA GLY A 45 11.51 8.79 -13.97
C GLY A 45 11.47 7.25 -14.03
N SER A 46 11.53 6.58 -12.89
CA SER A 46 11.39 5.12 -12.83
C SER A 46 9.93 4.68 -12.96
N GLU A 47 9.73 3.39 -13.17
CA GLU A 47 8.40 2.77 -13.19
C GLU A 47 7.68 2.89 -11.84
N GLN A 48 8.42 3.04 -10.75
CA GLN A 48 7.86 3.20 -9.41
C GLN A 48 7.16 4.55 -9.20
N ASP A 49 7.47 5.56 -9.98
CA ASP A 49 6.88 6.90 -9.82
C ASP A 49 5.36 6.89 -9.92
N VAL A 50 4.80 6.17 -10.90
CA VAL A 50 3.34 6.10 -11.08
C VAL A 50 2.69 5.41 -9.90
N PHE A 51 3.28 4.30 -9.43
CA PHE A 51 2.79 3.53 -8.30
C PHE A 51 2.84 4.36 -7.01
N SER A 52 3.97 5.04 -6.75
CA SER A 52 4.15 5.88 -5.56
C SER A 52 3.24 7.11 -5.55
N ILE A 53 3.11 7.81 -6.68
CA ILE A 53 2.22 8.98 -6.78
C ILE A 53 0.75 8.59 -6.61
N SER A 54 0.34 7.44 -7.15
CA SER A 54 -1.04 6.96 -6.96
C SER A 54 -1.31 6.58 -5.50
N HIS A 55 -0.34 5.99 -4.81
CA HIS A 55 -0.39 5.73 -3.37
C HIS A 55 -0.67 7.03 -2.60
N GLU A 56 0.17 8.04 -2.76
CA GLU A 56 0.02 9.32 -2.06
C GLU A 56 -1.25 10.07 -2.47
N PHE A 57 -1.68 9.94 -3.73
CA PHE A 57 -2.95 10.50 -4.14
C PHE A 57 -4.15 9.82 -3.45
N GLY A 58 -4.06 8.54 -3.15
CA GLY A 58 -5.05 7.82 -2.35
C GLY A 58 -5.25 8.45 -0.98
N HIS A 59 -4.16 8.74 -0.27
CA HIS A 59 -4.18 9.48 0.99
C HIS A 59 -4.73 10.90 0.84
N CYS A 60 -4.27 11.64 -0.18
CA CYS A 60 -4.77 12.99 -0.45
C CYS A 60 -6.28 13.00 -0.71
N PHE A 61 -6.77 12.02 -1.46
CA PHE A 61 -8.20 11.92 -1.76
C PHE A 61 -9.02 11.60 -0.52
N ALA A 62 -8.56 10.70 0.34
CA ALA A 62 -9.21 10.42 1.62
C ALA A 62 -9.24 11.67 2.52
N MET A 63 -8.11 12.36 2.69
CA MET A 63 -8.05 13.62 3.44
C MET A 63 -9.00 14.68 2.86
N TRP A 64 -9.08 14.78 1.54
CA TRP A 64 -10.01 15.70 0.86
C TRP A 64 -11.49 15.38 1.15
N GLN A 65 -11.85 14.10 1.15
CA GLN A 65 -13.23 13.69 1.45
C GLN A 65 -13.58 13.94 2.92
N GLN A 66 -12.67 13.66 3.83
CA GLN A 66 -12.85 13.92 5.25
C GLN A 66 -13.03 15.41 5.55
N LEU A 67 -12.26 16.28 4.89
CA LEU A 67 -12.46 17.74 4.98
C LEU A 67 -13.85 18.16 4.52
N LYS A 68 -14.34 17.62 3.39
CA LYS A 68 -15.69 17.90 2.89
C LYS A 68 -16.78 17.42 3.84
N ALA A 69 -16.54 16.32 4.55
CA ALA A 69 -17.44 15.81 5.58
C ALA A 69 -17.38 16.60 6.90
N GLY A 70 -16.47 17.59 7.00
CA GLY A 70 -16.26 18.35 8.24
C GLY A 70 -15.54 17.55 9.33
N SER A 71 -14.92 16.43 8.99
CA SER A 71 -14.10 15.63 9.91
C SER A 71 -12.74 16.29 10.06
N HIS A 72 -12.37 16.61 11.30
CA HIS A 72 -11.06 17.15 11.66
C HIS A 72 -10.38 16.26 12.70
N SER A 73 -10.65 14.96 12.67
CA SER A 73 -10.02 14.02 13.58
C SER A 73 -8.51 14.03 13.41
N GLU A 74 -7.78 14.27 14.51
CA GLU A 74 -6.31 14.16 14.54
C GLU A 74 -5.88 12.70 14.64
N GLY A 75 -6.78 11.81 15.10
CA GLY A 75 -6.56 10.36 15.14
C GLY A 75 -6.78 9.75 13.75
N ARG A 76 -5.83 8.92 13.33
CA ARG A 76 -5.97 8.08 12.13
C ARG A 76 -5.70 6.64 12.50
N SER A 77 -6.59 5.76 12.08
CA SER A 77 -6.31 4.33 12.08
C SER A 77 -5.33 4.08 10.93
N MET A 78 -4.10 3.68 11.25
CA MET A 78 -3.04 3.53 10.25
C MET A 78 -3.33 2.36 9.32
N ASP A 79 -3.85 1.26 9.85
CA ASP A 79 -4.32 0.09 9.11
C ASP A 79 -5.45 0.41 8.11
N VAL A 80 -6.26 1.43 8.37
CA VAL A 80 -7.29 1.92 7.45
C VAL A 80 -6.72 2.88 6.43
N CYS A 81 -5.83 3.79 6.81
CA CYS A 81 -5.34 4.79 5.89
C CYS A 81 -4.52 4.17 4.75
N GLU A 82 -3.83 3.05 4.99
CA GLU A 82 -3.10 2.35 3.94
C GLU A 82 -4.02 1.56 2.98
N ILE A 83 -5.28 1.25 3.36
CA ILE A 83 -6.25 0.76 2.38
C ILE A 83 -6.54 1.84 1.33
N HIS A 84 -6.62 3.12 1.75
CA HIS A 84 -6.87 4.23 0.82
C HIS A 84 -5.79 4.34 -0.26
N SER A 85 -4.53 4.24 0.13
CA SER A 85 -3.38 4.38 -0.75
C SER A 85 -3.17 3.15 -1.61
N GLN A 86 -3.14 1.96 -1.03
CA GLN A 86 -2.88 0.71 -1.73
C GLN A 86 -4.02 0.34 -2.70
N ALA A 87 -5.28 0.59 -2.34
CA ALA A 87 -6.38 0.41 -3.28
C ALA A 87 -6.29 1.37 -4.47
N MET A 88 -5.90 2.64 -4.25
CA MET A 88 -5.71 3.60 -5.34
C MET A 88 -4.66 3.14 -6.34
N GLN A 89 -3.56 2.53 -5.87
CA GLN A 89 -2.52 1.96 -6.73
C GLN A 89 -3.09 0.92 -7.71
N LEU A 90 -4.07 0.14 -7.28
CA LEU A 90 -4.70 -0.91 -8.11
C LEU A 90 -5.85 -0.36 -8.97
N LEU A 91 -6.56 0.65 -8.49
CA LEU A 91 -7.66 1.29 -9.22
C LEU A 91 -7.19 2.03 -10.48
N ILE A 92 -5.92 2.39 -10.60
CA ILE A 92 -5.38 3.03 -11.81
C ILE A 92 -4.89 2.04 -12.88
N PHE A 93 -4.89 0.74 -12.61
CA PHE A 93 -4.40 -0.29 -13.54
C PHE A 93 -5.04 -0.23 -14.93
N PRO A 94 -6.34 0.06 -15.11
CA PRO A 94 -6.95 0.22 -16.44
C PRO A 94 -6.30 1.33 -17.30
N TYR A 95 -5.59 2.26 -16.67
CA TYR A 95 -4.97 3.41 -17.33
C TYR A 95 -3.47 3.26 -17.56
N TYR A 96 -2.88 2.09 -17.25
CA TYR A 96 -1.42 1.86 -17.37
C TYR A 96 -0.88 2.02 -18.78
N GLU A 97 -1.68 1.78 -19.82
CA GLU A 97 -1.29 2.04 -21.19
C GLU A 97 -0.93 3.51 -21.47
N ILE A 98 -1.51 4.44 -20.70
CA ILE A 98 -1.21 5.88 -20.82
C ILE A 98 0.22 6.17 -20.33
N PHE A 99 0.69 5.44 -19.31
CA PHE A 99 1.98 5.66 -18.68
C PHE A 99 3.09 4.79 -19.28
N TYR A 100 2.77 3.53 -19.59
CA TYR A 100 3.75 2.49 -19.92
C TYR A 100 3.64 1.98 -21.38
N GLY A 101 2.60 2.40 -22.13
CA GLY A 101 2.40 1.93 -23.50
C GLY A 101 2.39 0.39 -23.56
N ASP A 102 3.19 -0.17 -24.47
CA ASP A 102 3.29 -1.63 -24.69
C ASP A 102 3.85 -2.40 -23.46
N GLN A 103 4.38 -1.71 -22.47
CA GLN A 103 4.90 -2.32 -21.23
C GLN A 103 3.86 -2.36 -20.10
N ALA A 104 2.64 -1.90 -20.33
CA ALA A 104 1.61 -1.80 -19.28
C ALA A 104 1.32 -3.15 -18.59
N GLN A 105 1.31 -4.25 -19.33
CA GLN A 105 1.12 -5.60 -18.77
C GLN A 105 2.28 -6.01 -17.82
N VAL A 106 3.52 -5.70 -18.24
CA VAL A 106 4.70 -5.99 -17.41
C VAL A 106 4.66 -5.17 -16.13
N ALA A 107 4.30 -3.88 -16.23
CA ALA A 107 4.18 -2.99 -15.08
C ALA A 107 3.10 -3.48 -14.10
N ARG A 108 1.89 -3.85 -14.56
CA ARG A 108 0.83 -4.42 -13.70
C ARG A 108 1.28 -5.66 -12.95
N ARG A 109 1.95 -6.58 -13.65
CA ARG A 109 2.48 -7.82 -13.00
C ARG A 109 3.54 -7.50 -11.97
N TYR A 110 4.43 -6.57 -12.28
CA TYR A 110 5.46 -6.12 -11.36
C TYR A 110 4.85 -5.50 -10.09
N ASP A 111 3.86 -4.62 -10.25
CA ASP A 111 3.22 -3.96 -9.13
C ASP A 111 2.41 -4.92 -8.25
N VAL A 112 1.70 -5.89 -8.86
CA VAL A 112 1.03 -6.96 -8.09
C VAL A 112 2.04 -7.84 -7.36
N TYR A 113 3.14 -8.20 -8.00
CA TYR A 113 4.22 -8.95 -7.34
C TYR A 113 4.81 -8.15 -6.17
N THR A 114 5.08 -6.87 -6.38
CA THR A 114 5.61 -5.96 -5.34
C THR A 114 4.65 -5.84 -4.17
N MET A 115 3.35 -5.73 -4.43
CA MET A 115 2.32 -5.71 -3.37
C MET A 115 2.28 -7.02 -2.59
N ALA A 116 2.30 -8.18 -3.27
CA ALA A 116 2.33 -9.48 -2.60
C ALA A 116 3.58 -9.63 -1.73
N ALA A 117 4.76 -9.29 -2.27
CA ALA A 117 6.01 -9.30 -1.52
C ALA A 117 5.98 -8.31 -0.35
N GLY A 118 5.34 -7.15 -0.52
CA GLY A 118 5.12 -6.14 0.51
C GLY A 118 4.28 -6.65 1.67
N ILE A 119 3.18 -7.36 1.39
CA ILE A 119 2.33 -8.00 2.41
C ILE A 119 3.16 -9.01 3.23
N LEU A 120 3.90 -9.88 2.57
CA LEU A 120 4.75 -10.87 3.25
C LEU A 120 5.88 -10.22 4.05
N THR A 121 6.51 -9.18 3.50
CA THR A 121 7.56 -8.43 4.20
C THR A 121 7.01 -7.70 5.43
N ALA A 122 5.81 -7.13 5.33
CA ALA A 122 5.16 -6.45 6.44
C ALA A 122 4.83 -7.44 7.58
N ALA A 123 4.30 -8.62 7.25
CA ALA A 123 4.03 -9.67 8.23
C ALA A 123 5.32 -10.21 8.87
N LEU A 124 6.39 -10.42 8.07
CA LEU A 124 7.70 -10.79 8.59
C LEU A 124 8.23 -9.73 9.58
N ASN A 125 8.12 -8.45 9.21
CA ASN A 125 8.61 -7.35 10.03
C ASN A 125 7.86 -7.26 11.35
N ASP A 126 6.57 -7.56 11.36
CA ASP A 126 5.75 -7.61 12.57
C ASP A 126 6.19 -8.75 13.49
N GLU A 127 6.27 -9.98 12.98
CA GLU A 127 6.74 -11.15 13.72
C GLU A 127 8.17 -10.95 14.26
N PHE A 128 9.04 -10.33 13.47
CA PHE A 128 10.41 -10.01 13.91
C PHE A 128 10.39 -9.06 15.12
N GLN A 129 9.55 -8.02 15.09
CA GLN A 129 9.41 -7.09 16.22
C GLN A 129 8.83 -7.78 17.44
N GLU A 130 7.80 -8.61 17.32
CA GLU A 130 7.24 -9.37 18.43
C GLU A 130 8.34 -10.16 19.17
N LYS A 131 9.19 -10.88 18.41
CA LYS A 131 10.29 -11.68 18.99
C LYS A 131 11.35 -10.82 19.67
N ILE A 132 11.64 -9.61 19.17
CA ILE A 132 12.56 -8.66 19.81
C ILE A 132 11.98 -8.15 21.14
N TYR A 133 10.70 -7.81 21.14
CA TYR A 133 10.05 -7.26 22.34
C TYR A 133 9.81 -8.34 23.41
N ASP A 134 9.69 -9.61 23.02
CA ASP A 134 9.58 -10.74 23.94
C ASP A 134 10.90 -11.03 24.67
N ASP A 135 12.04 -10.83 24.01
CA ASP A 135 13.37 -10.99 24.64
C ASP A 135 14.28 -9.78 24.33
N PRO A 136 14.27 -8.75 25.19
CA PRO A 136 15.10 -7.56 25.02
C PRO A 136 16.59 -7.79 25.26
N THR A 137 17.01 -9.03 25.57
CA THR A 137 18.44 -9.38 25.79
C THR A 137 19.11 -9.94 24.54
N VAL A 138 18.39 -10.07 23.43
CA VAL A 138 18.90 -10.56 22.14
C VAL A 138 20.06 -9.71 21.65
N THR A 139 21.14 -10.36 21.21
CA THR A 139 22.31 -9.66 20.63
C THR A 139 22.06 -9.32 19.14
N ALA A 140 22.87 -8.41 18.59
CA ALA A 140 22.77 -8.05 17.17
C ALA A 140 22.97 -9.27 16.25
N GLU A 141 23.91 -10.15 16.59
CA GLU A 141 24.17 -11.37 15.83
C GLU A 141 22.98 -12.33 15.84
N GLN A 142 22.30 -12.42 16.99
CA GLN A 142 21.07 -13.22 17.09
C GLN A 142 19.89 -12.60 16.32
N LEU A 143 19.84 -11.26 16.26
CA LEU A 143 18.84 -10.56 15.41
C LEU A 143 19.09 -10.81 13.93
N ASP A 144 20.35 -10.78 13.47
CA ASP A 144 20.71 -11.10 12.09
C ASP A 144 20.26 -12.52 11.72
N GLU A 145 20.53 -13.49 12.60
CA GLU A 145 20.14 -14.89 12.41
C GLU A 145 18.61 -15.05 12.40
N LEU A 146 17.92 -14.44 13.35
CA LEU A 146 16.45 -14.46 13.45
C LEU A 146 15.79 -13.88 12.21
N TYR A 147 16.23 -12.70 11.77
CA TYR A 147 15.67 -12.05 10.58
C TYR A 147 15.85 -12.91 9.33
N TYR A 148 17.03 -13.50 9.15
CA TYR A 148 17.31 -14.40 8.03
C TYR A 148 16.45 -15.68 8.06
N GLN A 149 16.25 -16.29 9.25
CA GLN A 149 15.40 -17.45 9.41
C GLN A 149 13.94 -17.13 9.07
N LEU A 150 13.39 -16.04 9.60
CA LEU A 150 12.04 -15.60 9.28
C LEU A 150 11.90 -15.32 7.77
N ALA A 151 12.85 -14.63 7.16
CA ALA A 151 12.81 -14.36 5.74
C ALA A 151 12.82 -15.63 4.88
N GLN A 152 13.51 -16.69 5.32
CA GLN A 152 13.44 -18.01 4.67
C GLN A 152 12.05 -18.65 4.82
N GLU A 153 11.45 -18.57 6.01
CA GLU A 153 10.10 -19.11 6.28
C GLU A 153 9.04 -18.40 5.43
N TYR A 154 9.15 -17.08 5.28
CA TYR A 154 8.26 -16.27 4.44
C TYR A 154 8.58 -16.37 2.93
N GLY A 155 9.61 -17.12 2.54
CA GLY A 155 10.00 -17.26 1.13
C GLY A 155 10.60 -15.99 0.49
N LEU A 156 11.05 -15.04 1.31
CA LEU A 156 11.57 -13.74 0.86
C LEU A 156 13.09 -13.75 0.57
N VAL A 157 13.79 -14.83 0.92
CA VAL A 157 15.21 -14.99 0.58
C VAL A 157 15.32 -15.40 -0.89
N VAL A 158 15.58 -14.43 -1.74
CA VAL A 158 15.81 -14.67 -3.17
C VAL A 158 17.30 -14.78 -3.42
N SER A 159 17.71 -15.80 -4.17
CA SER A 159 19.10 -15.89 -4.64
C SER A 159 19.41 -14.71 -5.55
N SER A 160 20.26 -13.81 -5.08
CA SER A 160 20.68 -12.62 -5.81
C SER A 160 22.20 -12.65 -6.00
N PRO A 161 22.72 -12.38 -7.20
CA PRO A 161 24.16 -12.23 -7.39
C PRO A 161 24.72 -10.94 -6.77
N TYR A 162 23.86 -10.04 -6.29
CA TYR A 162 24.23 -8.72 -5.79
C TYR A 162 24.15 -8.60 -4.27
N VAL A 163 23.44 -9.51 -3.60
CA VAL A 163 23.23 -9.50 -2.15
C VAL A 163 23.54 -10.89 -1.61
N ASP A 164 24.61 -11.00 -0.81
CA ASP A 164 24.93 -12.24 -0.11
C ASP A 164 24.06 -12.44 1.14
N ALA A 165 24.05 -13.64 1.69
CA ALA A 165 23.23 -14.00 2.83
C ALA A 165 23.54 -13.17 4.09
N ASP A 166 24.82 -12.81 4.32
CA ASP A 166 25.23 -12.00 5.47
C ASP A 166 24.71 -10.56 5.36
N THR A 167 24.83 -9.97 4.18
CA THR A 167 24.28 -8.65 3.87
C THR A 167 22.75 -8.64 4.00
N PHE A 168 22.09 -9.68 3.51
CA PHE A 168 20.64 -9.80 3.63
C PHE A 168 20.19 -9.95 5.10
N ALA A 169 20.86 -10.80 5.86
CA ALA A 169 20.57 -11.02 7.28
C ALA A 169 20.63 -9.72 8.09
N LYS A 170 21.50 -8.81 7.70
CA LYS A 170 21.69 -7.51 8.37
C LYS A 170 20.74 -6.41 7.87
N SER A 171 19.96 -6.65 6.81
CA SER A 171 19.14 -5.60 6.20
C SER A 171 18.02 -5.05 7.11
N TRP A 172 17.63 -5.76 8.17
CA TRP A 172 16.60 -5.33 9.12
C TRP A 172 16.88 -3.95 9.72
N PHE A 173 18.15 -3.61 10.01
CA PHE A 173 18.50 -2.31 10.62
C PHE A 173 18.27 -1.12 9.68
N THR A 174 18.03 -1.34 8.39
CA THR A 174 17.66 -0.28 7.43
C THR A 174 16.17 0.04 7.44
N THR A 175 15.37 -0.75 8.14
CA THR A 175 13.92 -0.55 8.28
C THR A 175 13.64 0.47 9.38
N ASN A 176 13.41 1.72 8.99
CA ASN A 176 13.19 2.82 9.94
C ASN A 176 12.03 2.59 10.89
N GLN A 177 10.96 1.90 10.44
CA GLN A 177 9.76 1.63 11.24
C GLN A 177 10.06 0.90 12.56
N TYR A 178 11.11 0.09 12.61
CA TYR A 178 11.50 -0.56 13.87
C TYR A 178 11.89 0.42 14.96
N PHE A 179 12.36 1.62 14.58
CA PHE A 179 12.90 2.63 15.51
C PHE A 179 11.96 3.81 15.70
N ASP A 180 11.27 4.23 14.63
CA ASP A 180 10.46 5.46 14.63
C ASP A 180 8.98 5.18 14.91
N THR A 181 8.45 4.07 14.38
CA THR A 181 7.04 3.68 14.46
C THR A 181 6.89 2.16 14.62
N PRO A 182 7.28 1.63 15.82
CA PRO A 182 7.20 0.19 16.06
C PRO A 182 5.78 -0.37 15.80
N PHE A 183 5.71 -1.58 15.23
CA PHE A 183 4.48 -2.29 14.88
C PHE A 183 3.61 -1.61 13.80
N TYR A 184 4.14 -0.62 13.08
CA TYR A 184 3.42 -0.01 11.97
C TYR A 184 3.43 -0.89 10.71
N ALA A 185 4.43 -1.76 10.54
CA ALA A 185 4.59 -2.54 9.31
C ALA A 185 3.38 -3.44 9.02
N ILE A 186 2.72 -4.01 10.05
CA ILE A 186 1.56 -4.89 9.89
C ILE A 186 0.38 -4.19 9.21
N ASP A 187 0.24 -2.88 9.36
CA ASP A 187 -0.82 -2.09 8.73
C ASP A 187 -0.78 -2.22 7.19
N TYR A 188 0.42 -2.32 6.61
CA TYR A 188 0.58 -2.57 5.17
C TYR A 188 0.16 -3.97 4.75
N ALA A 189 0.31 -4.98 5.62
CA ALA A 189 -0.16 -6.32 5.32
C ALA A 189 -1.69 -6.40 5.36
N LEU A 190 -2.31 -5.86 6.41
CA LEU A 190 -3.75 -5.86 6.58
C LEU A 190 -4.44 -5.08 5.45
N SER A 191 -3.96 -3.87 5.18
CA SER A 191 -4.50 -3.01 4.13
C SER A 191 -4.26 -3.58 2.73
N GLY A 192 -3.10 -4.18 2.47
CA GLY A 192 -2.78 -4.84 1.20
C GLY A 192 -3.72 -5.99 0.88
N CYS A 193 -4.07 -6.80 1.89
CA CYS A 193 -5.06 -7.87 1.75
C CYS A 193 -6.46 -7.33 1.35
N VAL A 194 -6.84 -6.15 1.82
CA VAL A 194 -8.10 -5.50 1.43
C VAL A 194 -7.96 -4.82 0.06
N ALA A 195 -6.84 -4.16 -0.20
CA ALA A 195 -6.59 -3.49 -1.48
C ALA A 195 -6.67 -4.45 -2.68
N MET A 196 -6.16 -5.68 -2.53
CA MET A 196 -6.25 -6.69 -3.58
C MET A 196 -7.69 -7.07 -3.93
N GLN A 197 -8.63 -6.96 -3.01
CA GLN A 197 -10.04 -7.19 -3.31
C GLN A 197 -10.61 -6.10 -4.22
N PHE A 198 -10.11 -4.86 -4.13
CA PHE A 198 -10.46 -3.81 -5.08
C PHE A 198 -9.98 -4.12 -6.50
N LEU A 199 -8.81 -4.74 -6.68
CA LEU A 199 -8.36 -5.19 -8.01
C LEU A 199 -9.34 -6.21 -8.60
N GLN A 200 -9.79 -7.18 -7.81
CA GLN A 200 -10.76 -8.16 -8.24
C GLN A 200 -12.11 -7.51 -8.60
N LEU A 201 -12.56 -6.59 -7.76
CA LEU A 201 -13.81 -5.85 -8.01
C LEU A 201 -13.72 -5.02 -9.29
N MET A 202 -12.60 -4.34 -9.54
CA MET A 202 -12.35 -3.58 -10.78
C MET A 202 -12.48 -4.46 -12.04
N GLN A 203 -12.04 -5.71 -11.97
CA GLN A 203 -12.14 -6.65 -13.07
C GLN A 203 -13.58 -7.13 -13.33
N GLN A 204 -14.38 -7.21 -12.27
CA GLN A 204 -15.77 -7.69 -12.35
C GLN A 204 -16.76 -6.57 -12.64
N ASP A 205 -16.61 -5.44 -11.98
CA ASP A 205 -17.50 -4.29 -12.05
C ASP A 205 -16.78 -3.02 -11.56
N GLU A 206 -16.20 -2.27 -12.49
CA GLU A 206 -15.47 -1.03 -12.22
C GLU A 206 -16.33 -0.02 -11.45
N GLU A 207 -17.60 0.12 -11.81
CA GLU A 207 -18.50 1.10 -11.18
C GLU A 207 -18.69 0.76 -9.70
N THR A 208 -18.93 -0.50 -9.38
CA THR A 208 -19.07 -0.97 -7.99
C THR A 208 -17.76 -0.78 -7.22
N ALA A 209 -16.61 -1.12 -7.80
CA ALA A 209 -15.30 -0.92 -7.16
C ALA A 209 -15.06 0.55 -6.80
N LEU A 210 -15.30 1.46 -7.74
CA LEU A 210 -15.15 2.90 -7.52
C LEU A 210 -16.15 3.45 -6.49
N GLN A 211 -17.39 2.96 -6.47
CA GLN A 211 -18.38 3.32 -5.46
C GLN A 211 -17.96 2.88 -4.05
N LEU A 212 -17.49 1.64 -3.90
CA LEU A 212 -16.99 1.11 -2.63
C LEU A 212 -15.77 1.87 -2.14
N TYR A 213 -14.82 2.15 -3.03
CA TYR A 213 -13.65 2.97 -2.71
C TYR A 213 -14.06 4.37 -2.23
N HIS A 214 -15.06 4.98 -2.89
CA HIS A 214 -15.58 6.29 -2.47
C HIS A 214 -16.24 6.24 -1.09
N GLN A 215 -16.97 5.16 -0.78
CA GLN A 215 -17.53 4.95 0.56
C GLN A 215 -16.42 4.75 1.61
N LEU A 216 -15.39 3.99 1.27
CA LEU A 216 -14.23 3.75 2.15
C LEU A 216 -13.55 5.06 2.57
N VAL A 217 -13.20 5.93 1.63
CA VAL A 217 -12.49 7.17 1.92
C VAL A 217 -13.34 8.23 2.63
N GLN A 218 -14.65 8.01 2.73
CA GLN A 218 -15.58 8.86 3.47
C GLN A 218 -15.78 8.42 4.92
N GLN A 219 -15.29 7.23 5.31
CA GLN A 219 -15.39 6.78 6.69
C GLN A 219 -14.59 7.70 7.63
N PRO A 220 -14.99 7.83 8.89
CA PRO A 220 -14.23 8.57 9.90
C PRO A 220 -12.78 8.05 9.99
N SER A 221 -11.82 8.96 10.08
CA SER A 221 -10.39 8.63 10.06
C SER A 221 -9.91 7.86 11.30
N ASP A 222 -10.68 7.86 12.38
CA ASP A 222 -10.43 7.19 13.64
C ASP A 222 -11.21 5.87 13.81
N MET A 223 -11.94 5.45 12.77
CA MET A 223 -12.65 4.17 12.78
C MET A 223 -11.63 3.02 12.68
N ASP A 224 -11.82 1.96 13.49
CA ASP A 224 -10.96 0.78 13.44
C ASP A 224 -11.18 -0.04 12.17
N PHE A 225 -10.18 -0.87 11.84
CA PHE A 225 -10.12 -1.65 10.61
C PHE A 225 -11.38 -2.50 10.36
N LEU A 226 -11.80 -3.31 11.34
CA LEU A 226 -12.95 -4.20 11.16
C LEU A 226 -14.26 -3.42 11.01
N SER A 227 -14.41 -2.33 11.77
CA SER A 227 -15.58 -1.45 11.67
C SER A 227 -15.69 -0.78 10.30
N VAL A 228 -14.57 -0.36 9.70
CA VAL A 228 -14.55 0.19 8.34
C VAL A 228 -15.03 -0.83 7.32
N LEU A 229 -14.52 -2.06 7.36
CA LEU A 229 -14.93 -3.11 6.42
C LEU A 229 -16.44 -3.40 6.52
N GLN A 230 -17.00 -3.37 7.74
CA GLN A 230 -18.43 -3.54 7.95
C GLN A 230 -19.28 -2.36 7.48
N ALA A 231 -18.72 -1.15 7.48
CA ALA A 231 -19.44 0.06 7.08
C ALA A 231 -19.44 0.30 5.56
N VAL A 232 -18.56 -0.37 4.82
CA VAL A 232 -18.42 -0.21 3.37
C VAL A 232 -19.27 -1.24 2.61
N GLY A 233 -20.04 -0.77 1.64
CA GLY A 233 -20.90 -1.63 0.84
C GLY A 233 -22.01 -2.26 1.67
N ASP A 234 -22.14 -3.58 1.57
CA ASP A 234 -23.10 -4.40 2.33
C ASP A 234 -22.47 -5.00 3.62
N GLY A 235 -21.25 -4.57 3.96
CA GLY A 235 -20.47 -5.10 5.08
C GLY A 235 -19.96 -6.54 4.89
N LYS A 236 -19.97 -7.05 3.65
CA LYS A 236 -19.54 -8.41 3.30
C LYS A 236 -18.70 -8.45 2.01
N THR A 237 -18.69 -7.37 1.25
CA THR A 237 -17.98 -7.31 -0.03
C THR A 237 -16.47 -7.19 0.18
N LEU A 238 -16.04 -6.48 1.25
CA LEU A 238 -14.66 -6.41 1.67
C LEU A 238 -14.47 -7.30 2.90
N CYS A 239 -13.71 -8.37 2.74
CA CYS A 239 -13.45 -9.35 3.79
C CYS A 239 -12.17 -9.02 4.55
N SER A 240 -12.18 -9.30 5.84
CA SER A 240 -10.99 -9.20 6.67
C SER A 240 -10.02 -10.37 6.39
N PRO A 241 -8.69 -10.17 6.36
CA PRO A 241 -7.73 -11.27 6.29
C PRO A 241 -7.82 -12.25 7.46
N PHE A 242 -8.50 -11.88 8.53
CA PHE A 242 -8.77 -12.77 9.69
C PHE A 242 -9.96 -13.71 9.48
N GLU A 243 -10.71 -13.56 8.39
CA GLU A 243 -11.79 -14.49 8.07
C GLU A 243 -11.22 -15.81 7.53
N GLU A 244 -11.85 -16.92 7.91
CA GLU A 244 -11.41 -18.26 7.51
C GLU A 244 -11.41 -18.41 5.98
N GLY A 245 -10.29 -18.87 5.42
CA GLY A 245 -10.10 -19.07 3.98
C GLY A 245 -9.82 -17.81 3.17
N GLN A 246 -9.79 -16.62 3.79
CA GLN A 246 -9.58 -15.37 3.04
C GLN A 246 -8.14 -15.23 2.53
N LEU A 247 -7.15 -15.63 3.31
CA LEU A 247 -5.74 -15.59 2.88
C LEU A 247 -5.46 -16.58 1.74
N GLU A 248 -6.05 -17.78 1.78
CA GLU A 248 -5.98 -18.75 0.69
C GLU A 248 -6.61 -18.18 -0.59
N THR A 249 -7.79 -17.56 -0.47
CA THR A 249 -8.46 -16.89 -1.60
C THR A 249 -7.59 -15.79 -2.20
N LEU A 250 -6.95 -14.97 -1.38
CA LEU A 250 -6.04 -13.92 -1.85
C LEU A 250 -4.79 -14.52 -2.53
N ALA A 251 -4.21 -15.58 -1.98
CA ALA A 251 -3.06 -16.24 -2.58
C ALA A 251 -3.40 -16.81 -3.98
N GLU A 252 -4.57 -17.44 -4.14
CA GLU A 252 -5.07 -17.91 -5.43
C GLU A 252 -5.30 -16.77 -6.43
N GLN A 253 -5.78 -15.63 -5.98
CA GLN A 253 -5.96 -14.42 -6.80
C GLN A 253 -4.62 -13.87 -7.29
N PHE A 254 -3.64 -13.72 -6.40
CA PHE A 254 -2.28 -13.32 -6.78
C PHE A 254 -1.69 -14.27 -7.82
N GLN A 255 -1.77 -15.57 -7.57
CA GLN A 255 -1.25 -16.59 -8.49
C GLN A 255 -1.94 -16.49 -9.86
N THR A 256 -3.27 -16.41 -9.88
CA THR A 256 -4.05 -16.29 -11.11
C THR A 256 -3.66 -15.05 -11.92
N PHE A 257 -3.47 -13.91 -11.24
CA PHE A 257 -3.07 -12.69 -11.89
C PHE A 257 -1.66 -12.79 -12.50
N LEU A 258 -0.72 -13.37 -11.75
CA LEU A 258 0.67 -13.52 -12.19
C LEU A 258 0.81 -14.55 -13.34
N ASP A 259 0.02 -15.63 -13.34
CA ASP A 259 0.03 -16.67 -14.36
C ASP A 259 -0.69 -16.24 -15.66
N GLY A 260 -1.72 -15.41 -15.52
CA GLY A 260 -2.61 -15.00 -16.63
C GLY A 260 -2.06 -13.91 -17.56
N ASP A 261 -0.74 -13.66 -17.57
CA ASP A 261 -0.10 -12.58 -18.35
C ASP A 261 -0.68 -11.18 -18.08
N GLY A 262 -1.35 -11.00 -16.96
CA GLY A 262 -2.01 -9.72 -16.62
C GLY A 262 -3.26 -9.41 -17.45
N GLN A 263 -3.78 -10.37 -18.25
CA GLN A 263 -4.91 -10.19 -19.18
C GLN A 263 -6.26 -9.94 -18.50
N LEU A 264 -6.33 -9.96 -17.18
CA LEU A 264 -7.58 -9.78 -16.44
C LEU A 264 -8.24 -8.41 -16.61
N LEU A 265 -7.56 -7.44 -17.23
CA LEU A 265 -8.07 -6.08 -17.46
C LEU A 265 -8.44 -5.77 -18.92
N GLU A 266 -8.19 -6.68 -19.87
CA GLU A 266 -8.54 -6.44 -21.29
C GLU A 266 -10.05 -6.58 -21.60
N GLN A 267 -10.86 -7.11 -20.69
CA GLN A 267 -12.29 -7.33 -20.92
C GLN A 267 -13.18 -6.14 -20.53
N ALA A 268 -12.62 -5.07 -19.96
CA ALA A 268 -13.35 -3.90 -19.48
C ALA A 268 -13.15 -2.62 -20.31
N ALA A 269 -12.52 -2.70 -21.49
CA ALA A 269 -12.28 -1.56 -22.38
C ALA A 269 -13.31 -1.47 -23.53
#